data_5046b38dc8cbd36938d41a7e11e15627
#
_entry.id   5046b38dc8cbd36938d41a7e11e15627
#
_cell.length_a   1.000
_cell.length_b   1.000
_cell.length_c   1.000
_cell.angle_alpha   90.00
_cell.angle_beta   90.00
_cell.angle_gamma   90.00
#
_symmetry.space_group_name_H-M   'P 1'
#
loop_
_entity.id
_entity.type
_entity.pdbx_description
1 polymer ?
#
loop_
_entity_poly.entity_id
_entity_poly.type
_entity_poly.pdbx_seq_one_letter_code
_entity_poly.pdbx_strand_id
1 'polypeptide(L)'
;ELSRFTPFCLALPIIALAWHYGWQGALIATLMNAIALIASQTWRDHPVDLLLSLLVQSLTGLLLGAGIQRLRELNQSLQKELARNQHLAERLLETEESVRRDVARELHDDIGQTITAIRTQAGIVQRLAADNASVKQSGQLIEQLSLGVYDAVRRLLGRLRPRQLDDLTLEQAIRSLMREMELEGRGIVSHLEWRIDESALSENQRVTLFRVCQEGLNNIVKHADASAVTLQGWQQDERLMLVIEDDGSGLPPGSGQQGFGLTGMRERVTALGGTLHISCLHGTRVSVSLPQRYV
;
A
#
# COMPACT_ATOMS: atom_id res chain seq x y z
N GLU A 1 47.41 -27.31 -31.75
CA GLU A 1 46.57 -27.14 -30.52
C GLU A 1 45.44 -26.10 -30.69
N LEU A 2 45.62 -25.05 -31.51
CA LEU A 2 44.55 -24.06 -31.76
C LEU A 2 43.30 -24.63 -32.45
N SER A 3 43.43 -25.70 -33.25
CA SER A 3 42.31 -26.32 -34.00
C SER A 3 41.27 -26.98 -33.08
N ARG A 4 41.59 -27.33 -31.82
CA ARG A 4 40.66 -27.92 -30.86
C ARG A 4 39.76 -26.87 -30.14
N PHE A 5 40.11 -25.58 -30.18
CA PHE A 5 39.35 -24.49 -29.55
C PHE A 5 38.37 -23.79 -30.50
N THR A 6 38.49 -24.01 -31.81
CA THR A 6 37.63 -23.37 -32.82
C THR A 6 36.11 -23.61 -32.64
N PRO A 7 35.62 -24.80 -32.22
CA PRO A 7 34.19 -25.03 -32.05
C PRO A 7 33.62 -24.23 -30.85
N PHE A 8 34.40 -23.95 -29.80
CA PHE A 8 33.93 -23.18 -28.66
C PHE A 8 33.79 -21.67 -28.99
N CYS A 9 34.70 -21.09 -29.76
CA CYS A 9 34.62 -19.71 -30.17
C CYS A 9 33.41 -19.42 -31.06
N LEU A 10 32.95 -20.40 -31.83
CA LEU A 10 31.79 -20.31 -32.72
C LEU A 10 30.45 -20.36 -31.98
N ALA A 11 30.42 -20.84 -30.71
CA ALA A 11 29.21 -20.89 -29.91
C ALA A 11 28.83 -19.52 -29.32
N LEU A 12 29.82 -18.64 -29.05
CA LEU A 12 29.57 -17.34 -28.45
C LEU A 12 28.62 -16.42 -29.25
N PRO A 13 28.76 -16.26 -30.56
CA PRO A 13 27.81 -15.49 -31.40
C PRO A 13 26.40 -16.06 -31.36
N ILE A 14 26.25 -17.40 -31.28
CA ILE A 14 24.94 -18.06 -31.20
C ILE A 14 24.25 -17.71 -29.90
N ILE A 15 24.96 -17.77 -28.76
CA ILE A 15 24.44 -17.43 -27.46
C ILE A 15 24.05 -15.96 -27.41
N ALA A 16 24.94 -15.07 -27.89
CA ALA A 16 24.69 -13.63 -27.90
C ALA A 16 23.47 -13.22 -28.73
N LEU A 17 23.36 -13.75 -29.94
CA LEU A 17 22.23 -13.48 -30.84
C LEU A 17 20.94 -14.16 -30.37
N ALA A 18 21.01 -15.36 -29.78
CA ALA A 18 19.86 -16.02 -29.15
C ALA A 18 19.36 -15.23 -27.97
N TRP A 19 20.25 -14.62 -27.18
CA TRP A 19 19.88 -13.75 -26.04
C TRP A 19 19.10 -12.51 -26.50
N HIS A 20 19.53 -11.85 -27.58
CA HIS A 20 18.89 -10.63 -28.09
C HIS A 20 17.64 -10.87 -28.90
N TYR A 21 17.70 -11.83 -29.85
CA TYR A 21 16.68 -12.06 -30.88
C TYR A 21 15.95 -13.39 -30.73
N GLY A 22 16.16 -14.13 -29.63
CA GLY A 22 15.52 -15.41 -29.36
C GLY A 22 15.97 -16.48 -30.42
N TRP A 23 15.05 -17.36 -30.80
CA TRP A 23 15.35 -18.44 -31.76
C TRP A 23 15.77 -17.94 -33.13
N GLN A 24 15.28 -16.78 -33.58
CA GLN A 24 15.68 -16.16 -34.86
C GLN A 24 17.16 -15.77 -34.86
N GLY A 25 17.64 -15.20 -33.77
CA GLY A 25 19.05 -14.87 -33.57
C GLY A 25 19.96 -16.10 -33.62
N ALA A 26 19.50 -17.20 -32.99
CA ALA A 26 20.23 -18.48 -33.05
C ALA A 26 20.36 -19.03 -34.47
N LEU A 27 19.30 -18.96 -35.26
CA LEU A 27 19.34 -19.39 -36.66
C LEU A 27 20.30 -18.54 -37.53
N ILE A 28 20.25 -17.20 -37.35
CA ILE A 28 21.15 -16.28 -38.05
C ILE A 28 22.61 -16.60 -37.71
N ALA A 29 22.91 -16.76 -36.42
CA ALA A 29 24.28 -17.07 -35.99
C ALA A 29 24.78 -18.44 -36.51
N THR A 30 23.91 -19.45 -36.55
CA THR A 30 24.24 -20.77 -37.09
C THR A 30 24.53 -20.69 -38.58
N LEU A 31 23.73 -19.91 -39.31
CA LEU A 31 23.96 -19.68 -40.75
C LEU A 31 25.30 -18.97 -41.01
N MET A 32 25.60 -17.93 -40.22
CA MET A 32 26.89 -17.22 -40.30
C MET A 32 28.08 -18.14 -40.01
N ASN A 33 27.97 -19.00 -38.99
CA ASN A 33 28.97 -19.99 -38.65
C ASN A 33 29.17 -21.01 -39.75
N ALA A 34 28.09 -21.48 -40.39
CA ALA A 34 28.16 -22.40 -41.52
C ALA A 34 28.90 -21.77 -42.72
N ILE A 35 28.60 -20.51 -43.04
CA ILE A 35 29.28 -19.76 -44.12
C ILE A 35 30.78 -19.60 -43.78
N ALA A 36 31.12 -19.24 -42.57
CA ALA A 36 32.51 -19.07 -42.12
C ALA A 36 33.31 -20.40 -42.22
N LEU A 37 32.70 -21.53 -41.85
CA LEU A 37 33.32 -22.84 -41.95
C LEU A 37 33.54 -23.27 -43.41
N ILE A 38 32.59 -23.02 -44.29
CA ILE A 38 32.74 -23.28 -45.72
C ILE A 38 33.88 -22.45 -46.34
N ALA A 39 33.96 -21.17 -45.94
CA ALA A 39 35.00 -20.25 -46.41
C ALA A 39 36.41 -20.67 -45.93
N SER A 40 36.53 -21.23 -44.73
CA SER A 40 37.81 -21.68 -44.14
C SER A 40 38.41 -22.94 -44.74
N GLN A 41 37.70 -23.64 -45.63
CA GLN A 41 38.06 -24.94 -46.24
C GLN A 41 38.34 -26.09 -45.24
N THR A 42 38.16 -25.89 -43.93
CA THR A 42 38.38 -26.92 -42.89
C THR A 42 37.42 -28.10 -42.99
N TRP A 43 36.35 -27.96 -43.75
CA TRP A 43 35.37 -29.03 -43.99
C TRP A 43 35.92 -30.20 -44.82
N ARG A 44 37.05 -29.98 -45.54
CA ARG A 44 37.64 -31.04 -46.43
C ARG A 44 38.31 -32.14 -45.65
N ASP A 45 38.89 -31.84 -44.47
CA ASP A 45 39.66 -32.78 -43.68
C ASP A 45 38.79 -33.58 -42.70
N HIS A 46 37.73 -32.94 -42.16
CA HIS A 46 36.85 -33.53 -41.11
C HIS A 46 35.36 -33.17 -41.33
N PRO A 47 34.74 -33.62 -42.43
CA PRO A 47 33.39 -33.16 -42.79
C PRO A 47 32.30 -33.62 -41.81
N VAL A 48 32.44 -34.83 -41.23
CA VAL A 48 31.44 -35.41 -40.31
C VAL A 48 31.46 -34.68 -38.98
N ASP A 49 32.63 -34.39 -38.44
CA ASP A 49 32.78 -33.70 -37.15
C ASP A 49 32.24 -32.26 -37.22
N LEU A 50 32.45 -31.60 -38.33
CA LEU A 50 31.95 -30.25 -38.57
C LEU A 50 30.42 -30.22 -38.70
N LEU A 51 29.85 -31.16 -39.45
CA LEU A 51 28.39 -31.28 -39.55
C LEU A 51 27.74 -31.55 -38.20
N LEU A 52 28.33 -32.45 -37.40
CA LEU A 52 27.83 -32.78 -36.06
C LEU A 52 27.92 -31.55 -35.12
N SER A 53 29.01 -30.80 -35.15
CA SER A 53 29.19 -29.60 -34.34
C SER A 53 28.19 -28.50 -34.70
N LEU A 54 27.93 -28.26 -35.97
CA LEU A 54 26.90 -27.31 -36.44
C LEU A 54 25.50 -27.74 -36.04
N LEU A 55 25.20 -29.03 -36.09
CA LEU A 55 23.92 -29.60 -35.69
C LEU A 55 23.69 -29.40 -34.16
N VAL A 56 24.68 -29.71 -33.35
CA VAL A 56 24.61 -29.51 -31.89
C VAL A 56 24.50 -28.03 -31.53
N GLN A 57 25.29 -27.16 -32.19
CA GLN A 57 25.24 -25.71 -31.96
C GLN A 57 23.88 -25.13 -32.38
N SER A 58 23.32 -25.55 -33.54
CA SER A 58 22.02 -25.06 -33.98
C SER A 58 20.89 -25.50 -33.04
N LEU A 59 20.91 -26.75 -32.57
CA LEU A 59 19.93 -27.30 -31.67
C LEU A 59 19.97 -26.59 -30.29
N THR A 60 21.17 -26.43 -29.73
CA THR A 60 21.35 -25.72 -28.44
C THR A 60 20.97 -24.26 -28.55
N GLY A 61 21.33 -23.56 -29.62
CA GLY A 61 20.93 -22.19 -29.89
C GLY A 61 19.41 -22.03 -30.01
N LEU A 62 18.76 -22.95 -30.69
CA LEU A 62 17.31 -22.94 -30.90
C LEU A 62 16.56 -23.19 -29.57
N LEU A 63 17.02 -24.16 -28.78
CA LEU A 63 16.45 -24.44 -27.44
C LEU A 63 16.65 -23.27 -26.49
N LEU A 64 17.85 -22.67 -26.41
CA LEU A 64 18.13 -21.51 -25.64
C LEU A 64 17.28 -20.31 -26.06
N GLY A 65 17.22 -20.03 -27.36
CA GLY A 65 16.45 -18.92 -27.90
C GLY A 65 14.96 -19.06 -27.64
N ALA A 66 14.39 -20.26 -27.82
CA ALA A 66 13.00 -20.54 -27.48
C ALA A 66 12.73 -20.43 -25.98
N GLY A 67 13.65 -20.93 -25.14
CA GLY A 67 13.55 -20.80 -23.67
C GLY A 67 13.56 -19.35 -23.19
N ILE A 68 14.49 -18.54 -23.72
CA ILE A 68 14.59 -17.10 -23.40
C ILE A 68 13.32 -16.37 -23.85
N GLN A 69 12.83 -16.67 -25.05
CA GLN A 69 11.60 -16.05 -25.54
C GLN A 69 10.40 -16.41 -24.64
N ARG A 70 10.27 -17.67 -24.26
CA ARG A 70 9.21 -18.11 -23.36
C ARG A 70 9.28 -17.45 -21.99
N LEU A 71 10.47 -17.29 -21.43
CA LEU A 71 10.68 -16.56 -20.18
C LEU A 71 10.28 -15.09 -20.27
N ARG A 72 10.58 -14.43 -21.40
CA ARG A 72 10.16 -13.05 -21.65
C ARG A 72 8.64 -12.92 -21.74
N GLU A 73 7.99 -13.81 -22.48
CA GLU A 73 6.52 -13.83 -22.58
C GLU A 73 5.85 -14.04 -21.21
N LEU A 74 6.36 -14.99 -20.40
CA LEU A 74 5.88 -15.23 -19.05
C LEU A 74 6.09 -14.02 -18.13
N ASN A 75 7.27 -13.41 -18.17
CA ASN A 75 7.54 -12.19 -17.40
C ASN A 75 6.62 -11.04 -17.79
N GLN A 76 6.39 -10.84 -19.09
CA GLN A 76 5.47 -9.79 -19.57
C GLN A 76 4.02 -10.07 -19.14
N SER A 77 3.58 -11.34 -19.20
CA SER A 77 2.23 -11.70 -18.75
C SER A 77 2.06 -11.50 -17.22
N LEU A 78 3.06 -11.90 -16.43
CA LEU A 78 3.07 -11.68 -14.98
C LEU A 78 3.04 -10.18 -14.63
N GLN A 79 3.83 -9.37 -15.31
CA GLN A 79 3.82 -7.92 -15.10
C GLN A 79 2.45 -7.30 -15.42
N LYS A 80 1.80 -7.73 -16.51
CA LYS A 80 0.45 -7.28 -16.86
C LYS A 80 -0.59 -7.70 -15.82
N GLU A 81 -0.50 -8.92 -15.32
CA GLU A 81 -1.41 -9.40 -14.26
C GLU A 81 -1.19 -8.65 -12.94
N LEU A 82 0.06 -8.40 -12.56
CA LEU A 82 0.37 -7.60 -11.37
C LEU A 82 -0.18 -6.18 -11.48
N ALA A 83 0.04 -5.52 -12.62
CA ALA A 83 -0.50 -4.17 -12.85
C ALA A 83 -2.04 -4.16 -12.82
N ARG A 84 -2.69 -5.18 -13.40
CA ARG A 84 -4.15 -5.33 -13.37
C ARG A 84 -4.67 -5.54 -11.95
N ASN A 85 -4.01 -6.39 -11.16
CA ASN A 85 -4.39 -6.65 -9.78
C ASN A 85 -4.22 -5.41 -8.89
N GLN A 86 -3.15 -4.65 -9.09
CA GLN A 86 -2.93 -3.37 -8.40
C GLN A 86 -4.06 -2.38 -8.72
N HIS A 87 -4.38 -2.21 -9.99
CA HIS A 87 -5.47 -1.32 -10.41
C HIS A 87 -6.85 -1.74 -9.87
N LEU A 88 -7.14 -3.06 -9.81
CA LEU A 88 -8.36 -3.57 -9.21
C LEU A 88 -8.41 -3.30 -7.70
N ALA A 89 -7.30 -3.52 -6.98
CA ALA A 89 -7.20 -3.24 -5.55
C ALA A 89 -7.41 -1.74 -5.26
N GLU A 90 -6.84 -0.87 -6.08
CA GLU A 90 -7.03 0.58 -6.00
C GLU A 90 -8.50 0.97 -6.17
N ARG A 91 -9.16 0.47 -7.22
CA ARG A 91 -10.59 0.73 -7.45
C ARG A 91 -11.47 0.20 -6.33
N LEU A 92 -11.14 -0.95 -5.75
CA LEU A 92 -11.87 -1.47 -4.59
C LEU A 92 -11.74 -0.54 -3.38
N LEU A 93 -10.54 -0.01 -3.10
CA LEU A 93 -10.34 0.96 -2.03
C LEU A 93 -11.09 2.27 -2.28
N GLU A 94 -11.09 2.78 -3.51
CA GLU A 94 -11.86 3.98 -3.89
C GLU A 94 -13.36 3.76 -3.68
N THR A 95 -13.87 2.62 -4.13
CA THR A 95 -15.28 2.27 -3.99
C THR A 95 -15.64 2.09 -2.51
N GLU A 96 -14.81 1.39 -1.73
CA GLU A 96 -15.02 1.21 -0.29
C GLU A 96 -15.07 2.56 0.43
N GLU A 97 -14.12 3.46 0.14
CA GLU A 97 -14.07 4.77 0.77
C GLU A 97 -15.25 5.67 0.31
N SER A 98 -15.65 5.58 -0.97
CA SER A 98 -16.84 6.29 -1.46
C SER A 98 -18.10 5.83 -0.73
N VAL A 99 -18.32 4.52 -0.64
CA VAL A 99 -19.48 3.96 0.08
C VAL A 99 -19.45 4.36 1.56
N ARG A 100 -18.30 4.29 2.21
CA ARG A 100 -18.16 4.73 3.61
C ARG A 100 -18.48 6.21 3.77
N ARG A 101 -18.08 7.04 2.80
CA ARG A 101 -18.37 8.48 2.76
C ARG A 101 -19.87 8.74 2.67
N ASP A 102 -20.52 8.08 1.72
CA ASP A 102 -21.92 8.30 1.44
C ASP A 102 -22.80 7.81 2.60
N VAL A 103 -22.52 6.61 3.13
CA VAL A 103 -23.19 6.07 4.31
C VAL A 103 -22.97 6.97 5.54
N ALA A 104 -21.74 7.46 5.76
CA ALA A 104 -21.47 8.33 6.90
C ALA A 104 -22.21 9.67 6.79
N ARG A 105 -22.35 10.22 5.59
CA ARG A 105 -23.09 11.46 5.35
C ARG A 105 -24.58 11.25 5.55
N GLU A 106 -25.17 10.23 4.93
CA GLU A 106 -26.59 9.90 5.03
C GLU A 106 -27.00 9.61 6.49
N LEU A 107 -26.24 8.78 7.20
CA LEU A 107 -26.49 8.52 8.61
C LEU A 107 -26.36 9.78 9.48
N HIS A 108 -25.42 10.69 9.17
CA HIS A 108 -25.28 11.94 9.91
C HIS A 108 -26.52 12.84 9.72
N ASP A 109 -26.97 12.97 8.48
CA ASP A 109 -28.07 13.86 8.13
C ASP A 109 -29.38 13.32 8.72
N ASP A 110 -29.70 12.04 8.53
CA ASP A 110 -30.94 11.43 9.01
C ASP A 110 -31.01 11.33 10.53
N ILE A 111 -29.97 10.77 11.15
CA ILE A 111 -29.94 10.58 12.59
C ILE A 111 -29.78 11.93 13.31
N GLY A 112 -28.93 12.82 12.77
CA GLY A 112 -28.71 14.16 13.32
C GLY A 112 -30.00 15.00 13.34
N GLN A 113 -30.78 14.97 12.24
CA GLN A 113 -32.09 15.65 12.15
C GLN A 113 -33.09 15.03 13.13
N THR A 114 -33.18 13.69 13.18
CA THR A 114 -34.09 12.98 14.07
C THR A 114 -33.81 13.28 15.54
N ILE A 115 -32.54 13.23 15.95
CA ILE A 115 -32.14 13.54 17.34
C ILE A 115 -32.42 14.99 17.67
N THR A 116 -32.18 15.91 16.74
CA THR A 116 -32.50 17.34 16.92
C THR A 116 -33.99 17.55 17.11
N ALA A 117 -34.85 16.87 16.36
CA ALA A 117 -36.30 16.90 16.51
C ALA A 117 -36.73 16.35 17.90
N ILE A 118 -36.20 15.22 18.33
CA ILE A 118 -36.48 14.63 19.64
C ILE A 118 -36.10 15.60 20.77
N ARG A 119 -34.92 16.20 20.70
CA ARG A 119 -34.46 17.19 21.71
C ARG A 119 -35.35 18.44 21.74
N THR A 120 -35.78 18.93 20.59
CA THR A 120 -36.68 20.06 20.47
C THR A 120 -38.02 19.75 21.16
N GLN A 121 -38.58 18.57 20.91
CA GLN A 121 -39.83 18.13 21.52
C GLN A 121 -39.68 17.94 23.04
N ALA A 122 -38.59 17.34 23.49
CA ALA A 122 -38.28 17.21 24.91
C ALA A 122 -38.19 18.58 25.62
N GLY A 123 -37.55 19.57 24.96
CA GLY A 123 -37.49 20.93 25.47
C GLY A 123 -38.86 21.65 25.55
N ILE A 124 -39.74 21.39 24.60
CA ILE A 124 -41.11 21.89 24.61
C ILE A 124 -41.88 21.27 25.79
N VAL A 125 -41.80 19.94 25.96
CA VAL A 125 -42.45 19.22 27.07
C VAL A 125 -41.96 19.75 28.41
N GLN A 126 -40.66 19.97 28.58
CA GLN A 126 -40.10 20.54 29.83
C GLN A 126 -40.68 21.94 30.15
N ARG A 127 -40.85 22.78 29.14
CA ARG A 127 -41.41 24.15 29.31
C ARG A 127 -42.91 24.13 29.64
N LEU A 128 -43.67 23.28 28.98
CA LEU A 128 -45.11 23.15 29.19
C LEU A 128 -45.46 22.48 30.52
N ALA A 129 -44.54 21.70 31.08
CA ALA A 129 -44.72 20.96 32.31
C ALA A 129 -44.14 21.73 33.54
N ALA A 130 -44.20 23.07 33.56
CA ALA A 130 -43.59 23.93 34.60
C ALA A 130 -44.03 23.54 36.00
N ASP A 131 -45.26 23.08 36.22
CA ASP A 131 -45.85 22.71 37.52
C ASP A 131 -45.82 21.21 37.81
N ASN A 132 -45.33 20.37 36.87
CA ASN A 132 -45.27 18.92 37.06
C ASN A 132 -43.81 18.43 37.04
N ALA A 133 -43.23 18.26 38.23
CA ALA A 133 -41.84 17.85 38.41
C ALA A 133 -41.50 16.52 37.74
N SER A 134 -42.44 15.55 37.69
CA SER A 134 -42.22 14.23 37.05
C SER A 134 -42.11 14.35 35.55
N VAL A 135 -42.94 15.17 34.90
CA VAL A 135 -42.89 15.38 33.45
C VAL A 135 -41.64 16.15 33.05
N LYS A 136 -41.24 17.14 33.85
CA LYS A 136 -40.00 17.88 33.64
C LYS A 136 -38.77 16.97 33.71
N GLN A 137 -38.72 16.07 34.72
CA GLN A 137 -37.66 15.09 34.87
C GLN A 137 -37.59 14.10 33.69
N SER A 138 -38.76 13.65 33.22
CA SER A 138 -38.84 12.79 32.04
C SER A 138 -38.29 13.48 30.74
N GLY A 139 -38.65 14.76 30.56
CA GLY A 139 -38.12 15.56 29.46
C GLY A 139 -36.58 15.72 29.51
N GLN A 140 -36.02 15.95 30.73
CA GLN A 140 -34.58 16.01 30.94
C GLN A 140 -33.89 14.67 30.63
N LEU A 141 -34.49 13.56 31.03
CA LEU A 141 -33.96 12.23 30.73
C LEU A 141 -33.96 11.94 29.21
N ILE A 142 -35.04 12.30 28.49
CA ILE A 142 -35.11 12.16 27.05
C ILE A 142 -34.00 12.97 26.36
N GLU A 143 -33.76 14.20 26.82
CA GLU A 143 -32.68 15.05 26.28
C GLU A 143 -31.30 14.42 26.51
N GLN A 144 -31.03 13.92 27.73
CA GLN A 144 -29.76 13.24 28.04
C GLN A 144 -29.55 11.97 27.21
N LEU A 145 -30.58 11.13 27.09
CA LEU A 145 -30.51 9.91 26.28
C LEU A 145 -30.26 10.23 24.82
N SER A 146 -30.93 11.26 24.29
CA SER A 146 -30.74 11.71 22.91
C SER A 146 -29.32 12.19 22.65
N LEU A 147 -28.70 12.93 23.58
CA LEU A 147 -27.29 13.31 23.52
C LEU A 147 -26.37 12.09 23.55
N GLY A 148 -26.65 11.12 24.42
CA GLY A 148 -25.88 9.88 24.48
C GLY A 148 -25.90 9.08 23.17
N VAL A 149 -27.09 8.99 22.53
CA VAL A 149 -27.24 8.35 21.21
C VAL A 149 -26.49 9.14 20.14
N TYR A 150 -26.60 10.47 20.13
CA TYR A 150 -25.86 11.32 19.18
C TYR A 150 -24.34 11.09 19.26
N ASP A 151 -23.79 11.09 20.46
CA ASP A 151 -22.36 10.87 20.70
C ASP A 151 -21.93 9.45 20.30
N ALA A 152 -22.76 8.44 20.55
CA ALA A 152 -22.48 7.07 20.12
C ALA A 152 -22.44 6.96 18.59
N VAL A 153 -23.42 7.54 17.90
CA VAL A 153 -23.46 7.58 16.43
C VAL A 153 -22.27 8.35 15.88
N ARG A 154 -21.95 9.51 16.47
CA ARG A 154 -20.78 10.32 16.07
C ARG A 154 -19.47 9.54 16.20
N ARG A 155 -19.29 8.75 17.27
CA ARG A 155 -18.12 7.86 17.41
C ARG A 155 -18.09 6.76 16.35
N LEU A 156 -19.23 6.14 16.01
CA LEU A 156 -19.32 5.12 14.97
C LEU A 156 -18.99 5.69 13.57
N LEU A 157 -19.55 6.86 13.25
CA LEU A 157 -19.28 7.56 12.00
C LEU A 157 -17.80 7.95 11.85
N GLY A 158 -17.15 8.40 12.92
CA GLY A 158 -15.72 8.68 12.94
C GLY A 158 -14.83 7.47 12.62
N ARG A 159 -15.33 6.26 12.96
CA ARG A 159 -14.65 5.01 12.55
C ARG A 159 -14.86 4.67 11.08
N LEU A 160 -16.00 5.04 10.50
CA LEU A 160 -16.30 4.81 9.09
C LEU A 160 -15.49 5.74 8.18
N ARG A 161 -15.40 7.04 8.51
CA ARG A 161 -14.63 8.03 7.75
C ARG A 161 -14.02 9.11 8.64
N PRO A 162 -12.75 9.50 8.41
CA PRO A 162 -12.16 10.65 9.08
C PRO A 162 -12.74 11.95 8.52
N ARG A 163 -13.79 12.50 9.17
CA ARG A 163 -14.38 13.80 8.77
C ARG A 163 -13.38 14.95 8.79
N GLN A 164 -12.34 14.81 9.61
CA GLN A 164 -11.26 15.80 9.69
C GLN A 164 -10.60 16.08 8.34
N LEU A 165 -10.59 15.10 7.42
CA LEU A 165 -10.00 15.27 6.07
C LEU A 165 -10.88 16.06 5.10
N ASP A 166 -12.15 16.33 5.43
CA ASP A 166 -13.05 17.11 4.58
C ASP A 166 -12.75 18.62 4.71
N ASP A 167 -12.43 19.08 5.93
CA ASP A 167 -12.31 20.50 6.26
C ASP A 167 -10.88 20.91 6.66
N LEU A 168 -10.00 19.94 6.94
CA LEU A 168 -8.65 20.17 7.45
C LEU A 168 -7.59 19.63 6.48
N THR A 169 -6.40 20.22 6.54
CA THR A 169 -5.21 19.60 5.92
C THR A 169 -4.88 18.27 6.64
N LEU A 170 -4.11 17.41 6.01
CA LEU A 170 -3.72 16.13 6.61
C LEU A 170 -2.93 16.34 7.91
N GLU A 171 -2.03 17.32 7.95
CA GLU A 171 -1.33 17.71 9.16
C GLU A 171 -2.29 18.11 10.28
N GLN A 172 -3.25 19.00 9.97
CA GLN A 172 -4.23 19.46 10.95
C GLN A 172 -5.12 18.33 11.45
N ALA A 173 -5.50 17.41 10.54
CA ALA A 173 -6.29 16.23 10.88
C ALA A 173 -5.52 15.27 11.82
N ILE A 174 -4.21 15.05 11.57
CA ILE A 174 -3.36 14.24 12.45
C ILE A 174 -3.20 14.91 13.83
N ARG A 175 -2.97 16.22 13.86
CA ARG A 175 -2.93 16.97 15.13
C ARG A 175 -4.24 16.88 15.90
N SER A 176 -5.39 16.94 15.22
CA SER A 176 -6.71 16.75 15.84
C SER A 176 -6.86 15.34 16.40
N LEU A 177 -6.44 14.32 15.64
CA LEU A 177 -6.44 12.93 16.06
C LEU A 177 -5.62 12.71 17.34
N MET A 178 -4.40 13.27 17.41
CA MET A 178 -3.53 13.17 18.59
C MET A 178 -4.19 13.78 19.84
N ARG A 179 -4.89 14.91 19.70
CA ARG A 179 -5.66 15.53 20.78
C ARG A 179 -6.87 14.71 21.20
N GLU A 180 -7.63 14.17 20.23
CA GLU A 180 -8.81 13.32 20.49
C GLU A 180 -8.44 12.03 21.22
N MET A 181 -7.23 11.51 21.03
CA MET A 181 -6.73 10.33 21.74
C MET A 181 -6.23 10.65 23.15
N GLU A 182 -6.24 11.94 23.55
CA GLU A 182 -5.83 12.40 24.86
C GLU A 182 -4.43 11.89 25.28
N LEU A 183 -3.47 11.90 24.35
CA LEU A 183 -2.13 11.34 24.57
C LEU A 183 -1.45 11.96 25.81
N GLU A 184 -1.48 13.29 25.91
CA GLU A 184 -0.92 14.01 27.06
C GLU A 184 -1.63 13.65 28.38
N GLY A 185 -2.95 13.51 28.35
CA GLY A 185 -3.75 13.08 29.52
C GLY A 185 -3.44 11.64 29.97
N ARG A 186 -2.87 10.83 29.07
CA ARG A 186 -2.38 9.47 29.33
C ARG A 186 -0.90 9.42 29.72
N GLY A 187 -0.22 10.57 29.80
CA GLY A 187 1.21 10.66 30.10
C GLY A 187 2.12 10.37 28.92
N ILE A 188 1.61 10.36 27.67
CA ILE A 188 2.38 10.12 26.46
C ILE A 188 2.77 11.46 25.85
N VAL A 189 4.07 11.78 25.84
CA VAL A 189 4.61 12.97 25.17
C VAL A 189 4.54 12.75 23.66
N SER A 190 3.85 13.64 22.95
CA SER A 190 3.63 13.47 21.50
C SER A 190 4.31 14.56 20.69
N HIS A 191 5.02 14.18 19.64
CA HIS A 191 5.71 15.09 18.72
C HIS A 191 5.28 14.83 17.26
N LEU A 192 4.98 15.90 16.51
CA LEU A 192 4.65 15.83 15.07
C LEU A 192 5.53 16.78 14.26
N GLU A 193 6.34 16.21 13.36
CA GLU A 193 7.08 16.92 12.33
C GLU A 193 6.44 16.64 10.97
N TRP A 194 5.95 17.68 10.29
CA TRP A 194 5.28 17.53 9.02
C TRP A 194 5.89 18.42 7.96
N ARG A 195 6.43 17.81 6.90
CA ARG A 195 7.10 18.47 5.77
C ARG A 195 6.64 17.90 4.43
N ILE A 196 5.37 17.50 4.33
CA ILE A 196 4.76 17.02 3.10
C ILE A 196 4.00 18.19 2.46
N ASP A 197 4.24 18.44 1.18
CA ASP A 197 3.40 19.33 0.37
C ASP A 197 2.11 18.58 0.01
N GLU A 198 1.02 18.96 0.67
CA GLU A 198 -0.27 18.30 0.52
C GLU A 198 -0.98 18.62 -0.80
N SER A 199 -0.54 19.66 -1.53
CA SER A 199 -1.14 20.06 -2.81
C SER A 199 -0.98 18.98 -3.91
N ALA A 200 0.06 18.14 -3.77
CA ALA A 200 0.38 17.07 -4.70
C ALA A 200 -0.19 15.69 -4.28
N LEU A 201 -0.89 15.62 -3.12
CA LEU A 201 -1.45 14.36 -2.62
C LEU A 201 -2.79 14.05 -3.29
N SER A 202 -2.96 12.82 -3.75
CA SER A 202 -4.27 12.29 -4.10
C SER A 202 -5.12 12.09 -2.84
N GLU A 203 -6.45 12.08 -3.00
CA GLU A 203 -7.37 11.80 -1.88
C GLU A 203 -7.07 10.43 -1.24
N ASN A 204 -6.76 9.41 -2.04
CA ASN A 204 -6.42 8.08 -1.55
C ASN A 204 -5.13 8.07 -0.72
N GLN A 205 -4.14 8.86 -1.09
CA GLN A 205 -2.91 9.02 -0.31
C GLN A 205 -3.18 9.71 1.02
N ARG A 206 -3.99 10.79 1.01
CA ARG A 206 -4.39 11.51 2.23
C ARG A 206 -5.11 10.58 3.21
N VAL A 207 -6.12 9.85 2.72
CA VAL A 207 -6.89 8.90 3.54
C VAL A 207 -6.00 7.77 4.06
N THR A 208 -5.15 7.20 3.22
CA THR A 208 -4.24 6.11 3.61
C THR A 208 -3.25 6.54 4.69
N LEU A 209 -2.59 7.69 4.51
CA LEU A 209 -1.66 8.23 5.51
C LEU A 209 -2.37 8.52 6.84
N PHE A 210 -3.56 9.13 6.79
CA PHE A 210 -4.35 9.37 7.99
C PHE A 210 -4.72 8.07 8.70
N ARG A 211 -5.18 7.05 7.97
CA ARG A 211 -5.54 5.73 8.54
C ARG A 211 -4.34 5.02 9.15
N VAL A 212 -3.18 5.13 8.53
CA VAL A 212 -1.94 4.59 9.13
C VAL A 212 -1.61 5.30 10.44
N CYS A 213 -1.72 6.63 10.49
CA CYS A 213 -1.53 7.39 11.72
C CYS A 213 -2.57 6.99 12.78
N GLN A 214 -3.83 6.86 12.41
CA GLN A 214 -4.92 6.47 13.31
C GLN A 214 -4.68 5.09 13.92
N GLU A 215 -4.33 4.11 13.11
CA GLU A 215 -4.08 2.74 13.58
C GLU A 215 -2.79 2.65 14.38
N GLY A 216 -1.72 3.34 13.94
CA GLY A 216 -0.46 3.40 14.67
C GLY A 216 -0.64 3.99 16.07
N LEU A 217 -1.28 5.15 16.19
CA LEU A 217 -1.58 5.79 17.46
C LEU A 217 -2.52 4.94 18.34
N ASN A 218 -3.52 4.30 17.74
CA ASN A 218 -4.43 3.40 18.47
C ASN A 218 -3.70 2.18 19.03
N ASN A 219 -2.73 1.64 18.30
CA ASN A 219 -1.90 0.52 18.76
C ASN A 219 -0.98 0.97 19.91
N ILE A 220 -0.41 2.16 19.84
CA ILE A 220 0.40 2.73 20.90
C ILE A 220 -0.43 2.89 22.19
N VAL A 221 -1.59 3.54 22.09
CA VAL A 221 -2.49 3.77 23.25
C VAL A 221 -2.96 2.47 23.90
N LYS A 222 -3.18 1.41 23.09
CA LYS A 222 -3.73 0.14 23.60
C LYS A 222 -2.70 -0.87 24.06
N HIS A 223 -1.51 -0.85 23.47
CA HIS A 223 -0.61 -2.00 23.53
C HIS A 223 0.84 -1.68 23.83
N ALA A 224 1.30 -0.42 23.63
CA ALA A 224 2.72 -0.14 23.68
C ALA A 224 3.25 0.16 25.09
N ASP A 225 2.41 0.63 26.01
CA ASP A 225 2.83 1.16 27.32
C ASP A 225 3.96 2.19 27.16
N ALA A 226 3.81 3.06 26.14
CA ALA A 226 4.80 4.04 25.74
C ALA A 226 4.70 5.33 26.55
N SER A 227 5.83 6.01 26.74
CA SER A 227 5.90 7.36 27.35
C SER A 227 6.05 8.47 26.33
N ALA A 228 6.49 8.14 25.11
CA ALA A 228 6.66 9.09 24.02
C ALA A 228 6.25 8.50 22.67
N VAL A 229 5.75 9.35 21.76
CA VAL A 229 5.45 9.04 20.37
C VAL A 229 5.90 10.16 19.46
N THR A 230 6.55 9.81 18.36
CA THR A 230 6.97 10.74 17.33
C THR A 230 6.34 10.33 15.98
N LEU A 231 5.72 11.30 15.32
CA LEU A 231 5.23 11.17 13.95
C LEU A 231 6.02 12.11 13.06
N GLN A 232 6.56 11.59 11.97
CA GLN A 232 7.33 12.37 11.00
C GLN A 232 6.81 12.09 9.59
N GLY A 233 6.47 13.16 8.85
CA GLY A 233 6.07 13.10 7.46
C GLY A 233 6.95 14.00 6.60
N TRP A 234 7.57 13.46 5.53
CA TRP A 234 8.40 14.25 4.61
C TRP A 234 8.36 13.68 3.19
N GLN A 235 8.90 14.43 2.26
CA GLN A 235 9.07 14.01 0.87
C GLN A 235 10.55 13.80 0.57
N GLN A 236 10.86 12.71 -0.11
CA GLN A 236 12.21 12.36 -0.54
C GLN A 236 12.18 11.52 -1.82
N ASP A 237 12.96 11.88 -2.83
CA ASP A 237 13.16 11.09 -4.06
C ASP A 237 11.84 10.67 -4.74
N GLU A 238 10.92 11.61 -4.93
CA GLU A 238 9.57 11.38 -5.47
C GLU A 238 8.72 10.40 -4.65
N ARG A 239 9.02 10.24 -3.37
CA ARG A 239 8.27 9.42 -2.43
C ARG A 239 7.82 10.22 -1.23
N LEU A 240 6.65 9.85 -0.73
CA LEU A 240 6.10 10.32 0.53
C LEU A 240 6.55 9.36 1.62
N MET A 241 7.18 9.87 2.63
CA MET A 241 7.66 9.10 3.77
C MET A 241 6.85 9.46 5.01
N LEU A 242 6.38 8.46 5.73
CA LEU A 242 5.74 8.61 7.04
C LEU A 242 6.39 7.64 8.01
N VAL A 243 6.79 8.14 9.17
CA VAL A 243 7.30 7.33 10.28
C VAL A 243 6.49 7.62 11.53
N ILE A 244 6.10 6.57 12.23
CA ILE A 244 5.46 6.61 13.54
C ILE A 244 6.34 5.76 14.45
N GLU A 245 6.85 6.34 15.52
CA GLU A 245 7.79 5.69 16.44
C GLU A 245 7.36 5.92 17.89
N ASP A 246 7.32 4.86 18.69
CA ASP A 246 7.08 4.87 20.13
C ASP A 246 8.27 4.27 20.89
N ASP A 247 8.39 4.61 22.16
CA ASP A 247 9.39 4.10 23.08
C ASP A 247 8.88 2.95 23.98
N GLY A 248 7.77 2.32 23.58
CA GLY A 248 7.08 1.33 24.39
C GLY A 248 7.68 -0.08 24.34
N SER A 249 6.89 -1.07 24.73
CA SER A 249 7.31 -2.48 24.85
C SER A 249 7.57 -3.19 23.52
N GLY A 250 7.21 -2.57 22.38
CA GLY A 250 7.32 -3.17 21.06
C GLY A 250 6.24 -4.25 20.82
N LEU A 251 6.37 -4.95 19.70
CA LEU A 251 5.48 -6.08 19.37
C LEU A 251 6.02 -7.39 19.95
N PRO A 252 5.17 -8.25 20.55
CA PRO A 252 5.57 -9.56 21.02
C PRO A 252 6.22 -10.39 19.90
N PRO A 253 7.24 -11.22 20.20
CA PRO A 253 7.85 -12.10 19.22
C PRO A 253 6.81 -12.99 18.54
N GLY A 254 6.74 -12.96 17.20
CA GLY A 254 5.78 -13.74 16.39
C GLY A 254 4.42 -13.10 16.13
N SER A 255 4.07 -11.96 16.75
CA SER A 255 2.79 -11.26 16.52
C SER A 255 2.82 -10.26 15.35
N GLY A 256 3.99 -9.98 14.78
CA GLY A 256 4.21 -8.92 13.79
C GLY A 256 3.50 -9.06 12.44
N GLN A 257 2.72 -10.13 12.22
CA GLN A 257 2.06 -10.38 10.93
C GLN A 257 0.56 -10.70 11.01
N GLN A 258 -0.05 -10.81 12.20
CA GLN A 258 -1.40 -11.38 12.33
C GLN A 258 -2.50 -10.46 12.92
N GLY A 259 -2.22 -9.20 13.21
CA GLY A 259 -3.26 -8.26 13.63
C GLY A 259 -4.04 -7.69 12.44
N PHE A 260 -5.38 -7.69 12.49
CA PHE A 260 -6.22 -7.09 11.43
C PHE A 260 -5.83 -5.64 11.11
N GLY A 261 -5.40 -4.86 12.10
CA GLY A 261 -4.96 -3.48 11.92
C GLY A 261 -3.67 -3.36 11.09
N LEU A 262 -2.65 -4.16 11.42
CA LEU A 262 -1.37 -4.16 10.68
C LEU A 262 -1.54 -4.69 9.26
N THR A 263 -2.37 -5.71 9.07
CA THR A 263 -2.71 -6.24 7.74
C THR A 263 -3.42 -5.19 6.91
N GLY A 264 -4.44 -4.52 7.45
CA GLY A 264 -5.16 -3.46 6.75
C GLY A 264 -4.28 -2.25 6.40
N MET A 265 -3.34 -1.86 7.27
CA MET A 265 -2.35 -0.81 6.93
C MET A 265 -1.48 -1.24 5.76
N ARG A 266 -0.97 -2.49 5.77
CA ARG A 266 -0.11 -3.00 4.69
C ARG A 266 -0.86 -3.09 3.35
N GLU A 267 -2.08 -3.61 3.35
CA GLU A 267 -2.92 -3.70 2.16
C GLU A 267 -3.18 -2.34 1.51
N ARG A 268 -3.57 -1.33 2.31
CA ARG A 268 -3.81 0.04 1.81
C ARG A 268 -2.55 0.67 1.22
N VAL A 269 -1.41 0.54 1.90
CA VAL A 269 -0.13 1.07 1.43
C VAL A 269 0.32 0.37 0.15
N THR A 270 0.18 -0.97 0.09
CA THR A 270 0.56 -1.76 -1.10
C THR A 270 -0.33 -1.46 -2.30
N ALA A 271 -1.64 -1.25 -2.09
CA ALA A 271 -2.57 -0.88 -3.15
C ALA A 271 -2.20 0.45 -3.83
N LEU A 272 -1.55 1.36 -3.10
CA LEU A 272 -1.01 2.61 -3.62
C LEU A 272 0.44 2.48 -4.14
N GLY A 273 0.93 1.28 -4.42
CA GLY A 273 2.30 1.03 -4.89
C GLY A 273 3.38 1.35 -3.85
N GLY A 274 2.99 1.42 -2.59
CA GLY A 274 3.87 1.73 -1.47
C GLY A 274 4.41 0.51 -0.75
N THR A 275 5.24 0.77 0.25
CA THR A 275 5.81 -0.23 1.15
C THR A 275 5.61 0.17 2.61
N LEU A 276 5.29 -0.80 3.46
CA LEU A 276 5.17 -0.62 4.90
C LEU A 276 6.13 -1.58 5.61
N HIS A 277 6.98 -1.02 6.45
CA HIS A 277 7.92 -1.75 7.30
C HIS A 277 7.64 -1.48 8.77
N ILE A 278 7.74 -2.54 9.58
CA ILE A 278 7.60 -2.45 11.04
C ILE A 278 8.87 -3.01 11.65
N SER A 279 9.47 -2.29 12.56
CA SER A 279 10.65 -2.70 13.32
C SER A 279 10.44 -2.45 14.81
N CYS A 280 11.05 -3.30 15.65
CA CYS A 280 10.89 -3.30 17.11
C CYS A 280 12.28 -3.43 17.74
N LEU A 281 13.02 -2.33 17.88
CA LEU A 281 14.33 -2.31 18.54
C LEU A 281 14.24 -1.73 19.96
N HIS A 282 13.63 -0.57 20.09
CA HIS A 282 13.36 0.13 21.37
C HIS A 282 11.97 0.76 21.25
N GLY A 283 10.89 -0.06 21.38
CA GLY A 283 9.52 0.32 21.04
C GLY A 283 9.13 -0.17 19.65
N THR A 284 8.10 0.42 19.04
CA THR A 284 7.65 0.09 17.68
C THR A 284 7.90 1.26 16.74
N ARG A 285 8.46 0.95 15.57
CA ARG A 285 8.62 1.90 14.48
C ARG A 285 7.89 1.39 13.24
N VAL A 286 6.87 2.13 12.81
CA VAL A 286 6.13 1.91 11.56
C VAL A 286 6.62 2.91 10.53
N SER A 287 7.15 2.42 9.41
CA SER A 287 7.67 3.24 8.32
C SER A 287 6.89 2.96 7.04
N VAL A 288 6.36 4.00 6.43
CA VAL A 288 5.60 3.95 5.17
C VAL A 288 6.31 4.76 4.11
N SER A 289 6.37 4.22 2.90
CA SER A 289 6.84 4.91 1.72
C SER A 289 5.82 4.75 0.59
N LEU A 290 5.27 5.85 0.09
CA LEU A 290 4.34 5.89 -1.04
C LEU A 290 4.97 6.66 -2.22
N PRO A 291 4.69 6.31 -3.49
CA PRO A 291 5.07 7.14 -4.62
C PRO A 291 4.34 8.48 -4.55
N GLN A 292 5.03 9.60 -4.87
CA GLN A 292 4.44 10.94 -4.85
C GLN A 292 3.46 11.15 -6.00
N ARG A 293 3.75 10.59 -7.18
CA ARG A 293 2.85 10.60 -8.34
C ARG A 293 2.31 9.21 -8.59
N TYR A 294 1.02 9.10 -8.74
CA TYR A 294 0.36 7.94 -9.33
C TYR A 294 0.55 8.01 -10.85
N VAL A 295 1.17 6.97 -11.42
CA VAL A 295 1.27 6.79 -12.88
C VAL A 295 0.07 5.99 -13.36
#